data_41e196ad497321b56230eac886b32c67
#
_entry.id   41e196ad497321b56230eac886b32c67
#
_cell.length_a   1.000
_cell.length_b   1.000
_cell.length_c   1.000
_cell.angle_alpha   90.00
_cell.angle_beta   90.00
_cell.angle_gamma   90.00
#
_symmetry.space_group_name_H-M   'P 1'
#
loop_
_entity.id
_entity.type
_entity.pdbx_description
1 polymer ?
#
loop_
_entity_poly.entity_id
_entity_poly.type
_entity_poly.pdbx_seq_one_letter_code
_entity_poly.pdbx_strand_id
1 'polypeptide(L)'
;FVVSTTMAFAWPGISPYAYCLNNPIKVIDPDGRNPIYDADGNFLGTDDLGLQGNYYVMDKGGFTQGMSHLEAGNHAIMGDLPAEIAKKIGIHYADLPNRPDYDGFVTIQEGIDWAKSHPYALQNPTPDNALYIDAAQLDFGHLSTSNFAETGIATPVNLFNVSNTIGSLGNPRLMATIYALGRVDMMLLNREQRTVRVVNGNATAYDWNQGGGAVRNSCIMLNNVIFNINPKVHGFRANYYGVGVLRK
;
A
#
# COMPACT_ATOMS: atom_id res chain seq x y z
N PHE A 1 -5.21 -21.65 6.81
CA PHE A 1 -6.08 -22.71 6.26
C PHE A 1 -6.54 -23.77 7.27
N VAL A 2 -6.21 -23.63 8.54
CA VAL A 2 -6.62 -24.59 9.60
C VAL A 2 -7.95 -24.20 10.26
N VAL A 3 -8.46 -22.99 10.00
CA VAL A 3 -9.70 -22.48 10.62
C VAL A 3 -10.97 -23.08 10.00
N SER A 4 -10.91 -23.54 8.74
CA SER A 4 -12.10 -24.07 8.05
C SER A 4 -12.56 -25.44 8.59
N THR A 5 -11.64 -26.26 9.10
CA THR A 5 -11.96 -27.59 9.63
C THR A 5 -12.59 -27.57 11.01
N THR A 6 -12.25 -26.62 11.85
CA THR A 6 -12.83 -26.47 13.20
C THR A 6 -14.26 -25.93 13.16
N MET A 7 -14.60 -25.09 12.18
CA MET A 7 -15.96 -24.56 12.01
C MET A 7 -16.95 -25.60 11.47
N ALA A 8 -16.51 -26.52 10.62
CA ALA A 8 -17.39 -27.58 10.08
C ALA A 8 -17.91 -28.52 11.15
N PHE A 9 -17.17 -28.73 12.23
CA PHE A 9 -17.62 -29.54 13.39
C PHE A 9 -18.54 -28.79 14.34
N ALA A 10 -18.44 -27.46 14.40
CA ALA A 10 -19.30 -26.64 15.28
C ALA A 10 -20.67 -26.33 14.66
N TRP A 11 -20.80 -26.43 13.32
CA TRP A 11 -22.01 -26.04 12.58
C TRP A 11 -22.31 -27.03 11.46
N PRO A 12 -22.98 -28.17 11.76
CA PRO A 12 -23.18 -29.28 10.81
C PRO A 12 -23.98 -28.96 9.56
N GLY A 13 -24.55 -27.80 9.44
CA GLY A 13 -25.32 -27.34 8.26
C GLY A 13 -24.56 -26.41 7.31
N ILE A 14 -23.30 -26.13 7.58
CA ILE A 14 -22.52 -25.18 6.79
C ILE A 14 -21.43 -25.91 6.02
N SER A 15 -21.34 -25.63 4.72
CA SER A 15 -20.27 -26.17 3.89
C SER A 15 -18.89 -25.78 4.45
N PRO A 16 -17.89 -26.70 4.51
CA PRO A 16 -16.53 -26.37 4.90
C PRO A 16 -15.88 -25.30 4.00
N TYR A 17 -16.49 -25.04 2.84
CA TYR A 17 -16.10 -24.00 1.90
C TYR A 17 -16.91 -22.70 2.05
N ALA A 18 -17.84 -22.64 3.00
CA ALA A 18 -18.58 -21.42 3.31
C ALA A 18 -17.69 -20.46 4.12
N TYR A 19 -16.92 -19.69 3.40
CA TYR A 19 -16.06 -18.67 3.98
C TYR A 19 -16.89 -17.63 4.73
N CYS A 20 -16.50 -17.36 5.99
CA CYS A 20 -17.21 -16.42 6.86
C CYS A 20 -18.73 -16.66 6.94
N LEU A 21 -19.19 -17.92 6.92
CA LEU A 21 -20.62 -18.27 6.97
C LEU A 21 -21.45 -17.67 5.82
N ASN A 22 -20.84 -17.45 4.66
CA ASN A 22 -21.37 -16.67 3.54
C ASN A 22 -21.71 -15.20 3.88
N ASN A 23 -21.14 -14.69 4.96
CA ASN A 23 -21.33 -13.30 5.39
C ASN A 23 -19.98 -12.70 5.83
N PRO A 24 -19.08 -12.39 4.89
CA PRO A 24 -17.74 -11.88 5.18
C PRO A 24 -17.75 -10.52 5.91
N ILE A 25 -18.88 -9.82 5.89
CA ILE A 25 -19.04 -8.53 6.58
C ILE A 25 -19.29 -8.71 8.09
N LYS A 26 -19.83 -9.86 8.52
CA LYS A 26 -20.18 -10.13 9.93
C LYS A 26 -19.13 -10.93 10.69
N VAL A 27 -18.16 -11.52 10.01
CA VAL A 27 -17.14 -12.36 10.64
C VAL A 27 -15.80 -11.66 10.54
N ILE A 28 -15.23 -11.34 11.69
CA ILE A 28 -13.90 -10.70 11.80
C ILE A 28 -12.88 -11.64 11.18
N ASP A 29 -12.08 -11.11 10.27
CA ASP A 29 -10.93 -11.79 9.71
C ASP A 29 -9.77 -11.82 10.70
N PRO A 30 -9.33 -12.99 11.17
CA PRO A 30 -8.22 -13.08 12.11
C PRO A 30 -6.88 -12.63 11.52
N ASP A 31 -6.73 -12.65 10.20
CA ASP A 31 -5.49 -12.31 9.50
C ASP A 31 -5.40 -10.81 9.15
N GLY A 32 -6.52 -10.11 9.30
CA GLY A 32 -6.57 -8.66 9.50
C GLY A 32 -6.18 -7.75 8.36
N ARG A 33 -6.07 -8.22 7.12
CA ARG A 33 -5.69 -7.39 5.95
C ARG A 33 -6.93 -7.03 5.17
N ASN A 34 -7.36 -5.74 5.18
CA ASN A 34 -8.68 -5.42 4.65
C ASN A 34 -8.69 -4.25 3.66
N PRO A 35 -9.10 -4.50 2.41
CA PRO A 35 -9.59 -3.46 1.54
C PRO A 35 -10.89 -2.88 2.10
N ILE A 36 -11.05 -1.57 2.02
CA ILE A 36 -12.15 -0.83 2.64
C ILE A 36 -13.00 -0.16 1.56
N TYR A 37 -14.32 -0.30 1.69
CA TYR A 37 -15.30 0.27 0.78
C TYR A 37 -16.26 1.19 1.54
N ASP A 38 -16.87 2.15 0.84
CA ASP A 38 -17.97 2.92 1.39
C ASP A 38 -19.32 2.20 1.23
N ALA A 39 -20.38 2.78 1.80
CA ALA A 39 -21.73 2.25 1.73
C ALA A 39 -22.33 2.23 0.30
N ASP A 40 -21.74 2.95 -0.64
CA ASP A 40 -22.09 2.97 -2.06
C ASP A 40 -21.26 1.96 -2.88
N GLY A 41 -20.39 1.20 -2.22
CA GLY A 41 -19.51 0.21 -2.81
C GLY A 41 -18.32 0.79 -3.57
N ASN A 42 -17.91 2.02 -3.27
CA ASN A 42 -16.68 2.58 -3.83
C ASN A 42 -15.51 2.18 -2.95
N PHE A 43 -14.41 1.78 -3.58
CA PHE A 43 -13.17 1.48 -2.87
C PHE A 43 -12.58 2.76 -2.26
N LEU A 44 -12.24 2.71 -0.97
CA LEU A 44 -11.67 3.82 -0.22
C LEU A 44 -10.15 3.68 -0.03
N GLY A 45 -9.65 2.46 0.07
CA GLY A 45 -8.27 2.15 0.35
C GLY A 45 -8.12 0.92 1.24
N THR A 46 -7.10 0.92 2.12
CA THR A 46 -6.79 -0.20 3.01
C THR A 46 -6.58 0.26 4.44
N ASP A 47 -6.69 -0.67 5.38
CA ASP A 47 -6.14 -0.54 6.72
C ASP A 47 -4.60 -0.59 6.73
N ASP A 48 -3.98 -0.74 7.89
CA ASP A 48 -2.53 -0.80 8.09
C ASP A 48 -1.90 -2.17 7.75
N LEU A 49 -2.69 -3.12 7.24
CA LEU A 49 -2.26 -4.47 6.88
C LEU A 49 -2.36 -4.78 5.37
N GLY A 50 -3.07 -3.96 4.58
CA GLY A 50 -3.05 -3.99 3.12
C GLY A 50 -4.26 -4.64 2.45
N LEU A 51 -4.04 -5.21 1.21
CA LEU A 51 -5.13 -5.62 0.31
C LEU A 51 -5.59 -7.08 0.45
N GLN A 52 -4.80 -7.93 1.11
CA GLN A 52 -4.91 -9.40 1.02
C GLN A 52 -5.91 -10.04 2.00
N GLY A 53 -6.90 -9.42 2.49
CA GLY A 53 -7.84 -10.03 3.42
C GLY A 53 -9.27 -9.84 3.00
N ASN A 54 -10.19 -10.03 3.94
CA ASN A 54 -11.58 -9.69 3.74
C ASN A 54 -11.77 -8.18 3.53
N TYR A 55 -12.92 -7.77 3.04
CA TYR A 55 -13.21 -6.34 2.96
C TYR A 55 -14.06 -5.86 4.13
N TYR A 56 -13.88 -4.59 4.49
CA TYR A 56 -14.79 -3.85 5.34
C TYR A 56 -15.61 -2.84 4.54
N VAL A 57 -16.82 -2.59 5.02
CA VAL A 57 -17.65 -1.47 4.53
C VAL A 57 -17.85 -0.50 5.67
N MET A 58 -17.60 0.77 5.46
CA MET A 58 -17.75 1.80 6.48
C MET A 58 -18.21 3.13 5.89
N ASP A 59 -18.58 4.05 6.76
CA ASP A 59 -18.87 5.41 6.33
C ASP A 59 -17.58 6.10 5.83
N LYS A 60 -17.64 6.75 4.67
CA LYS A 60 -16.49 7.46 4.09
C LYS A 60 -15.89 8.48 5.06
N GLY A 61 -16.71 9.12 5.90
CA GLY A 61 -16.25 10.08 6.91
C GLY A 61 -15.45 9.44 8.06
N GLY A 62 -15.58 8.14 8.28
CA GLY A 62 -14.84 7.37 9.28
C GLY A 62 -13.53 6.77 8.75
N PHE A 63 -13.28 6.86 7.44
CA PHE A 63 -12.11 6.27 6.83
C PHE A 63 -10.89 7.21 6.86
N THR A 64 -9.74 6.64 7.23
CA THR A 64 -8.42 7.24 7.05
C THR A 64 -7.48 6.19 6.49
N GLN A 65 -6.77 6.50 5.38
CA GLN A 65 -5.85 5.54 4.77
C GLN A 65 -4.79 5.07 5.75
N GLY A 66 -4.65 3.75 5.89
CA GLY A 66 -3.70 3.13 6.81
C GLY A 66 -4.13 3.21 8.29
N MET A 67 -5.42 3.42 8.56
CA MET A 67 -5.98 3.27 9.91
C MET A 67 -5.70 1.85 10.43
N SER A 68 -5.65 1.67 11.74
CA SER A 68 -5.41 0.34 12.30
C SER A 68 -6.56 -0.61 11.97
N HIS A 69 -6.24 -1.90 11.83
CA HIS A 69 -7.25 -2.93 11.61
C HIS A 69 -8.36 -2.91 12.68
N LEU A 70 -7.99 -2.72 13.95
CA LEU A 70 -8.95 -2.62 15.04
C LEU A 70 -9.90 -1.42 14.87
N GLU A 71 -9.36 -0.28 14.47
CA GLU A 71 -10.15 0.93 14.20
C GLU A 71 -11.08 0.73 13.02
N ALA A 72 -10.57 0.12 11.92
CA ALA A 72 -11.38 -0.23 10.76
C ALA A 72 -12.56 -1.15 11.14
N GLY A 73 -12.30 -2.18 11.94
CA GLY A 73 -13.33 -3.08 12.47
C GLY A 73 -14.38 -2.38 13.32
N ASN A 74 -13.98 -1.41 14.15
CA ASN A 74 -14.90 -0.62 14.97
C ASN A 74 -15.80 0.30 14.16
N HIS A 75 -15.34 0.75 13.00
CA HIS A 75 -16.13 1.59 12.08
C HIS A 75 -16.91 0.79 11.03
N ALA A 76 -16.70 -0.54 10.97
CA ALA A 76 -17.37 -1.38 10.00
C ALA A 76 -18.88 -1.41 10.18
N ILE A 77 -19.61 -1.25 9.10
CA ILE A 77 -21.08 -1.32 9.07
C ILE A 77 -21.48 -2.79 9.22
N MET A 78 -22.18 -3.08 10.31
CA MET A 78 -22.69 -4.40 10.65
C MET A 78 -24.12 -4.53 10.12
N GLY A 79 -24.30 -5.07 8.92
CA GLY A 79 -25.64 -5.23 8.34
C GLY A 79 -25.59 -5.84 6.95
N ASP A 80 -26.77 -6.18 6.41
CA ASP A 80 -26.87 -6.68 5.05
C ASP A 80 -26.79 -5.51 4.07
N LEU A 81 -25.89 -5.60 3.10
CA LEU A 81 -25.78 -4.63 2.02
C LEU A 81 -26.89 -4.88 0.97
N PRO A 82 -27.37 -3.83 0.31
CA PRO A 82 -28.18 -3.98 -0.88
C PRO A 82 -27.45 -4.87 -1.92
N ALA A 83 -28.19 -5.75 -2.59
CA ALA A 83 -27.61 -6.74 -3.51
C ALA A 83 -26.74 -6.12 -4.61
N GLU A 84 -27.12 -4.95 -5.13
CA GLU A 84 -26.35 -4.23 -6.15
C GLU A 84 -25.01 -3.71 -5.60
N ILE A 85 -24.98 -3.24 -4.34
CA ILE A 85 -23.75 -2.78 -3.68
C ILE A 85 -22.85 -3.98 -3.40
N ALA A 86 -23.39 -5.05 -2.83
CA ALA A 86 -22.63 -6.29 -2.59
C ALA A 86 -22.02 -6.84 -3.88
N LYS A 87 -22.77 -6.80 -4.99
CA LYS A 87 -22.27 -7.22 -6.31
C LYS A 87 -21.15 -6.31 -6.81
N LYS A 88 -21.30 -4.99 -6.70
CA LYS A 88 -20.27 -4.02 -7.11
C LYS A 88 -18.96 -4.25 -6.35
N ILE A 89 -19.04 -4.36 -5.02
CA ILE A 89 -17.87 -4.67 -4.18
C ILE A 89 -17.27 -6.00 -4.59
N GLY A 90 -18.09 -7.04 -4.76
CA GLY A 90 -17.62 -8.38 -5.11
C GLY A 90 -16.84 -8.44 -6.43
N ILE A 91 -17.25 -7.67 -7.45
CA ILE A 91 -16.54 -7.58 -8.73
C ILE A 91 -15.18 -6.93 -8.52
N HIS A 92 -15.10 -5.77 -7.85
CA HIS A 92 -13.84 -5.08 -7.61
C HIS A 92 -12.91 -5.90 -6.70
N TYR A 93 -13.45 -6.48 -5.63
CA TYR A 93 -12.71 -7.32 -4.70
C TYR A 93 -12.10 -8.55 -5.37
N ALA A 94 -12.83 -9.19 -6.28
CA ALA A 94 -12.34 -10.33 -7.05
C ALA A 94 -11.21 -9.98 -8.01
N ASP A 95 -11.09 -8.71 -8.40
CA ASP A 95 -10.01 -8.22 -9.28
C ASP A 95 -8.76 -7.76 -8.53
N LEU A 96 -8.84 -7.52 -7.22
CA LEU A 96 -7.70 -7.08 -6.41
C LEU A 96 -6.46 -7.96 -6.56
N PRO A 97 -6.54 -9.30 -6.62
CA PRO A 97 -5.37 -10.16 -6.82
C PRO A 97 -4.60 -9.93 -8.12
N ASN A 98 -5.21 -9.27 -9.11
CA ASN A 98 -4.56 -8.92 -10.38
C ASN A 98 -3.76 -7.61 -10.31
N ARG A 99 -3.87 -6.86 -9.23
CA ARG A 99 -3.12 -5.62 -9.02
C ARG A 99 -1.64 -5.91 -8.74
N PRO A 100 -0.71 -5.08 -9.25
CA PRO A 100 0.72 -5.27 -9.01
C PRO A 100 1.13 -5.07 -7.55
N ASP A 101 0.33 -4.37 -6.77
CA ASP A 101 0.56 -4.05 -5.36
C ASP A 101 -0.19 -4.99 -4.39
N TYR A 102 -0.80 -6.06 -4.89
CA TYR A 102 -1.60 -6.96 -4.06
C TYR A 102 -0.80 -7.63 -2.94
N ASP A 103 0.45 -7.98 -3.18
CA ASP A 103 1.37 -8.53 -2.17
C ASP A 103 2.11 -7.46 -1.34
N GLY A 104 1.87 -6.18 -1.64
CA GLY A 104 2.51 -5.05 -0.97
C GLY A 104 3.88 -4.69 -1.52
N PHE A 105 4.36 -5.36 -2.58
CA PHE A 105 5.63 -5.04 -3.23
C PHE A 105 5.43 -4.71 -4.70
N VAL A 106 6.02 -3.60 -5.14
CA VAL A 106 5.93 -3.14 -6.53
C VAL A 106 7.32 -2.95 -7.09
N THR A 107 7.64 -3.67 -8.15
CA THR A 107 8.86 -3.48 -8.92
C THR A 107 8.81 -2.18 -9.74
N ILE A 108 9.98 -1.71 -10.19
CA ILE A 108 10.04 -0.54 -11.08
C ILE A 108 9.23 -0.76 -12.35
N GLN A 109 9.30 -1.95 -12.94
CA GLN A 109 8.59 -2.26 -14.18
C GLN A 109 7.08 -2.21 -13.97
N GLU A 110 6.58 -2.83 -12.90
CA GLU A 110 5.15 -2.77 -12.54
C GLU A 110 4.68 -1.34 -12.27
N GLY A 111 5.49 -0.52 -11.58
CA GLY A 111 5.18 0.90 -11.39
C GLY A 111 5.11 1.68 -12.71
N ILE A 112 5.99 1.38 -13.68
CA ILE A 112 5.98 1.98 -15.00
C ILE A 112 4.73 1.54 -15.79
N ASP A 113 4.40 0.26 -15.76
CA ASP A 113 3.24 -0.29 -16.46
C ASP A 113 1.94 0.23 -15.86
N TRP A 114 1.89 0.36 -14.52
CA TRP A 114 0.79 1.02 -13.82
C TRP A 114 0.60 2.46 -14.25
N ALA A 115 1.67 3.23 -14.28
CA ALA A 115 1.65 4.62 -14.72
C ALA A 115 1.15 4.78 -16.16
N LYS A 116 1.54 3.88 -17.06
CA LYS A 116 1.10 3.90 -18.44
C LYS A 116 -0.37 3.52 -18.61
N SER A 117 -0.85 2.57 -17.82
CA SER A 117 -2.25 2.14 -17.84
C SER A 117 -3.19 3.13 -17.14
N HIS A 118 -2.66 4.01 -16.27
CA HIS A 118 -3.42 5.01 -15.54
C HIS A 118 -2.93 6.45 -15.83
N PRO A 119 -3.05 6.92 -17.07
CA PRO A 119 -2.62 8.27 -17.42
C PRO A 119 -3.42 9.31 -16.61
N TYR A 120 -2.75 10.37 -16.19
CA TYR A 120 -3.32 11.45 -15.37
C TYR A 120 -3.78 11.05 -13.97
N ALA A 121 -3.36 9.88 -13.44
CA ALA A 121 -3.72 9.44 -12.11
C ALA A 121 -3.26 10.40 -11.00
N LEU A 122 -2.12 11.07 -11.18
CA LEU A 122 -1.62 12.06 -10.22
C LEU A 122 -2.48 13.34 -10.21
N GLN A 123 -3.00 13.75 -11.36
CA GLN A 123 -3.85 14.94 -11.51
C GLN A 123 -5.30 14.65 -11.04
N ASN A 124 -5.76 13.42 -11.22
CA ASN A 124 -7.09 12.97 -10.84
C ASN A 124 -6.98 11.74 -9.92
N PRO A 125 -6.46 11.91 -8.69
CA PRO A 125 -6.19 10.80 -7.81
C PRO A 125 -7.49 10.16 -7.31
N THR A 126 -7.56 8.84 -7.43
CA THR A 126 -8.61 8.01 -6.84
C THR A 126 -7.95 6.89 -6.05
N PRO A 127 -8.64 6.26 -5.09
CA PRO A 127 -8.12 5.07 -4.43
C PRO A 127 -7.74 3.94 -5.40
N ASP A 128 -8.50 3.78 -6.48
CA ASP A 128 -8.29 2.72 -7.47
C ASP A 128 -7.02 2.92 -8.30
N ASN A 129 -6.62 4.17 -8.56
CA ASN A 129 -5.42 4.47 -9.35
C ASN A 129 -4.17 4.77 -8.51
N ALA A 130 -4.27 4.67 -7.18
CA ALA A 130 -3.13 4.66 -6.27
C ALA A 130 -2.57 3.25 -6.09
N LEU A 131 -1.28 3.11 -5.77
CA LEU A 131 -0.68 1.86 -5.33
C LEU A 131 -0.55 1.81 -3.80
N TYR A 132 -0.60 0.60 -3.25
CA TYR A 132 -0.54 0.32 -1.81
C TYR A 132 0.70 -0.54 -1.50
N ILE A 133 1.70 0.02 -0.83
CA ILE A 133 3.03 -0.58 -0.65
C ILE A 133 3.27 -0.88 0.82
N ASP A 134 3.63 -2.14 1.13
CA ASP A 134 4.00 -2.57 2.47
C ASP A 134 5.42 -2.10 2.83
N ALA A 135 5.56 -1.28 3.86
CA ALA A 135 6.84 -0.80 4.34
C ALA A 135 7.77 -1.96 4.80
N ALA A 136 7.21 -3.10 5.21
CA ALA A 136 7.98 -4.29 5.56
C ALA A 136 8.70 -4.93 4.37
N GLN A 137 8.22 -4.71 3.14
CA GLN A 137 8.82 -5.20 1.91
C GLN A 137 9.95 -4.30 1.39
N LEU A 138 10.09 -3.09 1.94
CA LEU A 138 11.03 -2.10 1.45
C LEU A 138 12.44 -2.31 2.04
N ASP A 139 13.45 -1.94 1.26
CA ASP A 139 14.84 -1.88 1.69
C ASP A 139 15.27 -0.41 1.76
N PHE A 140 15.49 0.09 2.96
CA PHE A 140 15.84 1.49 3.18
C PHE A 140 17.33 1.79 3.01
N GLY A 141 18.12 0.84 2.52
CA GLY A 141 19.53 1.02 2.16
C GLY A 141 20.39 1.40 3.35
N HIS A 142 21.06 2.55 3.24
CA HIS A 142 21.96 3.08 4.27
C HIS A 142 21.28 3.88 5.37
N LEU A 143 19.94 3.98 5.35
CA LEU A 143 19.22 4.67 6.40
C LEU A 143 19.36 3.90 7.73
N SER A 144 19.69 4.64 8.78
CA SER A 144 19.89 4.11 10.13
C SER A 144 19.12 4.94 11.17
N THR A 145 19.07 4.46 12.40
CA THR A 145 18.39 5.18 13.47
C THR A 145 19.00 6.55 13.81
N SER A 146 20.29 6.78 13.43
CA SER A 146 20.95 8.07 13.62
C SER A 146 20.42 9.18 12.69
N ASN A 147 19.73 8.81 11.63
CA ASN A 147 19.07 9.78 10.73
C ASN A 147 17.81 10.40 11.36
N PHE A 148 17.34 9.87 12.49
CA PHE A 148 16.17 10.31 13.21
C PHE A 148 16.58 10.94 14.55
N ALA A 149 16.23 12.19 14.79
CA ALA A 149 16.53 12.87 16.06
C ALA A 149 15.78 12.17 17.21
N GLU A 150 14.48 11.96 17.04
CA GLU A 150 13.58 11.42 18.06
C GLU A 150 12.66 10.33 17.48
N THR A 151 12.12 9.49 18.35
CA THR A 151 11.03 8.57 18.03
C THR A 151 9.70 9.30 17.98
N GLY A 152 8.79 8.87 17.11
CA GLY A 152 7.46 9.45 16.99
C GLY A 152 7.39 10.77 16.21
N ILE A 153 8.54 11.31 15.73
CA ILE A 153 8.59 12.54 14.96
C ILE A 153 8.84 12.24 13.48
N ALA A 154 8.02 12.84 12.61
CA ALA A 154 8.21 12.75 11.17
C ALA A 154 9.52 13.48 10.78
N THR A 155 10.38 12.77 10.08
CA THR A 155 11.70 13.26 9.65
C THR A 155 11.80 13.12 8.14
N PRO A 156 12.13 14.18 7.40
CA PRO A 156 12.35 14.11 5.97
C PRO A 156 13.65 13.33 5.67
N VAL A 157 13.54 12.26 4.91
CA VAL A 157 14.68 11.43 4.47
C VAL A 157 14.77 11.43 2.95
N ASN A 158 15.99 11.37 2.44
CA ASN A 158 16.26 11.24 1.01
C ASN A 158 16.94 9.89 0.75
N LEU A 159 16.18 8.96 0.20
CA LEU A 159 16.69 7.63 -0.18
C LEU A 159 17.40 7.66 -1.53
N PHE A 160 17.12 8.66 -2.37
CA PHE A 160 17.76 8.82 -3.67
C PHE A 160 19.10 9.55 -3.54
N ASN A 161 20.11 8.85 -3.05
CA ASN A 161 21.48 9.33 -2.88
C ASN A 161 22.49 8.41 -3.60
N VAL A 162 23.73 8.86 -3.73
CA VAL A 162 24.79 8.13 -4.48
C VAL A 162 25.03 6.73 -3.88
N SER A 163 25.12 6.62 -2.55
CA SER A 163 25.39 5.34 -1.88
C SER A 163 24.27 4.33 -2.11
N ASN A 164 23.01 4.75 -1.97
CA ASN A 164 21.87 3.89 -2.23
C ASN A 164 21.74 3.54 -3.73
N THR A 165 22.03 4.48 -4.62
CA THR A 165 21.98 4.24 -6.07
C THR A 165 23.03 3.21 -6.48
N ILE A 166 24.27 3.30 -5.96
CA ILE A 166 25.29 2.29 -6.20
C ILE A 166 24.90 0.96 -5.54
N GLY A 167 24.45 0.99 -4.29
CA GLY A 167 24.02 -0.19 -3.54
C GLY A 167 22.81 -0.91 -4.13
N SER A 168 22.03 -0.23 -4.98
CA SER A 168 20.86 -0.83 -5.65
C SER A 168 21.25 -1.69 -6.86
N LEU A 169 22.49 -1.57 -7.35
CA LEU A 169 23.00 -2.43 -8.42
C LEU A 169 23.03 -3.89 -7.91
N GLY A 170 22.17 -4.73 -8.46
CA GLY A 170 21.99 -6.12 -8.01
C GLY A 170 21.09 -6.31 -6.79
N ASN A 171 20.44 -5.24 -6.29
CA ASN A 171 19.44 -5.31 -5.22
C ASN A 171 18.09 -4.74 -5.70
N PRO A 172 17.20 -5.56 -6.27
CA PRO A 172 15.91 -5.10 -6.81
C PRO A 172 15.01 -4.42 -5.78
N ARG A 173 15.04 -4.86 -4.52
CA ARG A 173 14.23 -4.25 -3.45
C ARG A 173 14.70 -2.84 -3.11
N LEU A 174 16.01 -2.64 -2.95
CA LEU A 174 16.55 -1.30 -2.73
C LEU A 174 16.26 -0.39 -3.92
N MET A 175 16.41 -0.90 -5.14
CA MET A 175 16.11 -0.15 -6.35
C MET A 175 14.63 0.28 -6.38
N ALA A 176 13.69 -0.65 -6.16
CA ALA A 176 12.27 -0.34 -6.07
C ALA A 176 11.99 0.71 -4.99
N THR A 177 12.59 0.57 -3.81
CA THR A 177 12.41 1.49 -2.68
C THR A 177 12.88 2.90 -3.00
N ILE A 178 14.09 3.09 -3.56
CA ILE A 178 14.59 4.44 -3.87
C ILE A 178 13.81 5.13 -4.98
N TYR A 179 13.25 4.37 -5.91
CA TYR A 179 12.38 4.91 -6.96
C TYR A 179 10.98 5.23 -6.45
N ALA A 180 10.42 4.38 -5.57
CA ALA A 180 9.09 4.60 -5.00
C ALA A 180 9.08 5.75 -3.98
N LEU A 181 10.03 5.78 -3.07
CA LEU A 181 10.05 6.75 -1.98
C LEU A 181 10.81 8.04 -2.33
N GLY A 182 11.96 7.92 -3.00
CA GLY A 182 12.80 9.06 -3.34
C GLY A 182 13.10 9.94 -2.14
N ARG A 183 12.32 11.01 -1.95
CA ARG A 183 12.30 11.85 -0.75
C ARG A 183 10.95 11.75 -0.09
N VAL A 184 10.94 11.34 1.18
CA VAL A 184 9.70 11.04 1.93
C VAL A 184 9.90 11.38 3.40
N ASP A 185 8.79 11.67 4.09
CA ASP A 185 8.79 11.77 5.54
C ASP A 185 8.62 10.38 6.16
N MET A 186 9.51 10.05 7.07
CA MET A 186 9.49 8.80 7.82
C MET A 186 9.49 9.07 9.32
N MET A 187 8.93 8.16 10.08
CA MET A 187 8.88 8.23 11.54
C MET A 187 9.58 7.00 12.12
N LEU A 188 10.54 7.21 13.01
CA LEU A 188 11.12 6.14 13.81
C LEU A 188 10.14 5.78 14.92
N LEU A 189 9.68 4.53 14.94
CA LEU A 189 8.73 4.03 15.93
C LEU A 189 9.44 3.47 17.17
N ASN A 190 10.50 2.69 16.94
CA ASN A 190 11.30 2.10 18.01
C ASN A 190 12.78 2.06 17.60
N ARG A 191 13.66 2.64 18.43
CA ARG A 191 15.09 2.75 18.14
C ARG A 191 15.83 1.41 18.31
N GLU A 192 15.46 0.60 19.28
CA GLU A 192 16.09 -0.70 19.54
C GLU A 192 15.69 -1.72 18.47
N GLN A 193 14.42 -1.79 18.14
CA GLN A 193 13.87 -2.64 17.08
C GLN A 193 14.13 -2.08 15.68
N ARG A 194 14.56 -0.81 15.58
CA ARG A 194 14.82 -0.09 14.33
C ARG A 194 13.62 -0.03 13.40
N THR A 195 12.44 0.03 13.98
CA THR A 195 11.19 0.07 13.22
C THR A 195 10.85 1.49 12.81
N VAL A 196 10.37 1.62 11.57
CA VAL A 196 9.98 2.87 10.95
C VAL A 196 8.63 2.76 10.27
N ARG A 197 7.94 3.89 10.16
CA ARG A 197 6.75 4.04 9.32
C ARG A 197 7.00 5.12 8.28
N VAL A 198 6.53 4.90 7.06
CA VAL A 198 6.43 5.97 6.05
C VAL A 198 5.21 6.82 6.40
N VAL A 199 5.40 8.13 6.52
CA VAL A 199 4.30 9.05 6.82
C VAL A 199 3.62 9.43 5.51
N ASN A 200 2.36 9.04 5.35
CA ASN A 200 1.58 9.39 4.18
C ASN A 200 1.30 10.91 4.16
N GLY A 201 1.66 11.56 3.08
CA GLY A 201 1.47 13.00 2.87
C GLY A 201 1.63 13.36 1.40
N ASN A 202 1.72 14.65 1.08
CA ASN A 202 1.87 15.14 -0.31
C ASN A 202 3.15 14.67 -1.01
N ALA A 203 4.11 14.12 -0.26
CA ALA A 203 5.39 13.63 -0.79
C ALA A 203 5.33 12.20 -1.38
N THR A 204 4.20 11.53 -1.31
CA THR A 204 4.03 10.16 -1.80
C THR A 204 3.61 10.07 -3.27
N ALA A 205 3.82 11.13 -4.03
CA ALA A 205 3.61 11.10 -5.48
C ALA A 205 4.75 10.33 -6.16
N TYR A 206 4.39 9.27 -6.85
CA TYR A 206 5.31 8.59 -7.77
C TYR A 206 5.34 9.40 -9.06
N ASP A 207 6.37 10.21 -9.23
CA ASP A 207 6.52 11.05 -10.40
C ASP A 207 7.91 10.92 -11.03
N TRP A 208 7.98 11.16 -12.31
CA TRP A 208 9.23 11.17 -13.09
C TRP A 208 9.68 12.60 -13.42
N ASN A 209 9.25 13.58 -12.63
CA ASN A 209 9.65 14.96 -12.81
C ASN A 209 11.10 15.19 -12.38
N GLN A 210 11.83 15.97 -13.18
CA GLN A 210 13.14 16.48 -12.84
C GLN A 210 12.98 17.64 -11.85
N GLY A 211 13.48 17.49 -10.66
CA GLY A 211 13.36 18.51 -9.59
C GLY A 211 14.30 18.25 -8.42
N GLY A 212 15.21 17.29 -8.58
CA GLY A 212 16.17 16.87 -7.56
C GLY A 212 17.62 17.11 -7.95
N GLY A 213 18.54 16.44 -7.25
CA GLY A 213 19.96 16.50 -7.56
C GLY A 213 20.32 15.84 -8.92
N ALA A 214 21.53 16.12 -9.40
CA ALA A 214 21.99 15.69 -10.73
C ALA A 214 21.85 14.18 -10.97
N VAL A 215 22.18 13.35 -9.99
CA VAL A 215 22.08 11.88 -10.09
C VAL A 215 20.64 11.44 -10.32
N ARG A 216 19.70 11.96 -9.50
CA ARG A 216 18.27 11.67 -9.65
C ARG A 216 17.76 12.09 -11.02
N ASN A 217 18.07 13.31 -11.45
CA ASN A 217 17.61 13.85 -12.74
C ASN A 217 18.13 13.04 -13.92
N SER A 218 19.40 12.59 -13.86
CA SER A 218 19.98 11.75 -14.92
C SER A 218 19.30 10.38 -14.99
N CYS A 219 19.05 9.73 -13.85
CA CYS A 219 18.34 8.45 -13.82
C CYS A 219 16.91 8.60 -14.32
N ILE A 220 16.20 9.66 -13.91
CA ILE A 220 14.82 9.93 -14.37
C ILE A 220 14.80 10.19 -15.88
N MET A 221 15.73 11.01 -16.39
CA MET A 221 15.81 11.28 -17.82
C MET A 221 16.05 9.99 -18.62
N LEU A 222 16.96 9.15 -18.15
CA LEU A 222 17.24 7.87 -18.80
C LEU A 222 16.00 6.95 -18.79
N ASN A 223 15.32 6.85 -17.67
CA ASN A 223 14.08 6.07 -17.55
C ASN A 223 12.97 6.61 -18.46
N ASN A 224 12.78 7.93 -18.52
CA ASN A 224 11.78 8.55 -19.38
C ASN A 224 12.02 8.20 -20.85
N VAL A 225 13.30 8.15 -21.27
CA VAL A 225 13.67 7.78 -22.65
C VAL A 225 13.50 6.28 -22.88
N ILE A 226 14.07 5.44 -22.02
CA ILE A 226 14.07 3.97 -22.18
C ILE A 226 12.64 3.42 -22.14
N PHE A 227 11.82 3.89 -21.22
CA PHE A 227 10.47 3.38 -21.00
C PHE A 227 9.38 4.22 -21.66
N ASN A 228 9.76 5.26 -22.41
CA ASN A 228 8.81 6.19 -23.06
C ASN A 228 7.78 6.77 -22.04
N ILE A 229 8.29 7.31 -20.93
CA ILE A 229 7.50 7.93 -19.88
C ILE A 229 7.36 9.44 -20.13
N ASN A 230 6.13 9.93 -20.15
CA ASN A 230 5.87 11.36 -20.10
C ASN A 230 5.56 11.78 -18.66
N PRO A 231 6.46 12.51 -17.97
CA PRO A 231 6.28 12.87 -16.57
C PRO A 231 5.05 13.73 -16.26
N LYS A 232 4.52 14.43 -17.27
CA LYS A 232 3.29 15.23 -17.12
C LYS A 232 2.01 14.40 -17.13
N VAL A 233 2.10 13.14 -17.57
CA VAL A 233 0.94 12.27 -17.77
C VAL A 233 0.99 11.04 -16.87
N HIS A 234 2.18 10.46 -16.70
CA HIS A 234 2.36 9.14 -16.10
C HIS A 234 2.78 9.20 -14.62
N GLY A 235 2.17 10.06 -13.84
CA GLY A 235 2.36 10.04 -12.37
C GLY A 235 1.15 9.42 -11.67
N PHE A 236 1.36 8.87 -10.48
CA PHE A 236 0.31 8.33 -9.61
C PHE A 236 0.67 8.52 -8.14
N ARG A 237 -0.26 8.23 -7.24
CA ARG A 237 0.00 8.23 -5.80
C ARG A 237 0.36 6.83 -5.31
N ALA A 238 1.29 6.77 -4.36
CA ALA A 238 1.57 5.58 -3.58
C ALA A 238 1.19 5.81 -2.12
N ASN A 239 0.43 4.89 -1.55
CA ASN A 239 0.09 4.82 -0.14
C ASN A 239 0.94 3.75 0.51
N TYR A 240 1.51 4.03 1.67
CA TYR A 240 2.34 3.08 2.40
C TYR A 240 1.62 2.62 3.64
N TYR A 241 1.70 1.34 3.93
CA TYR A 241 1.16 0.73 5.14
C TYR A 241 2.22 -0.14 5.83
N GLY A 242 1.90 -0.70 6.98
CA GLY A 242 2.80 -1.56 7.71
C GLY A 242 4.00 -0.85 8.35
N VAL A 243 4.96 -1.64 8.81
CA VAL A 243 6.14 -1.19 9.54
C VAL A 243 7.39 -1.75 8.89
N GLY A 244 8.27 -0.88 8.47
CA GLY A 244 9.56 -1.24 7.91
C GLY A 244 10.64 -1.39 8.98
N VAL A 245 11.75 -2.04 8.63
CA VAL A 245 12.91 -2.23 9.53
C VAL A 245 14.17 -1.70 8.86
N LEU A 246 14.87 -0.80 9.56
CA LEU A 246 16.16 -0.27 9.11
C LEU A 246 17.25 -1.33 9.24
N ARG A 247 18.20 -1.34 8.30
CA ARG A 247 19.40 -2.15 8.40
C ARG A 247 20.27 -1.70 9.58
N LYS A 248 21.23 -2.54 9.98
CA LYS A 248 22.22 -2.20 11.02
C LYS A 248 23.18 -1.13 10.53
#